data_71d66fbfcedc78be1982b3558f4a5eb6
#
_entry.id   71d66fbfcedc78be1982b3558f4a5eb6
#
_cell.length_a   1.000
_cell.length_b   1.000
_cell.length_c   1.000
_cell.angle_alpha   90.00
_cell.angle_beta   90.00
_cell.angle_gamma   90.00
#
_symmetry.space_group_name_H-M   'P 1'
#
loop_
_entity.id
_entity.type
_entity.pdbx_description
1 polymer ?
#
loop_
_entity_poly.entity_id
_entity_poly.type
_entity_poly.pdbx_seq_one_letter_code
_entity_poly.pdbx_strand_id
1 'polypeptide(L)'
;MGSPLNVLLYLPEGMADWEVGYASAELSGGQFLRPERQVVLTTASAGGGPIRTMGGMKVVPDAALADTPSEQIDALILPGGTSWDSAANADVLDLAAQLLDRGAPVAAICGAVDALAGAGLLNDVAHTGNSADSLASHEGYSGSALYREELTVSDGRVVTAGSWAPVEFAAEIFRTLDVMDEEILGSWLLFWGKRDVRGIYQLMEAQAE
;
A
#
# COMPACT_ATOMS: atom_id res chain seq x y z
N MET A 1 -10.96 -4.09 23.85
CA MET A 1 -10.13 -4.20 22.65
C MET A 1 -11.05 -3.99 21.47
N GLY A 2 -10.68 -3.11 20.52
CA GLY A 2 -11.42 -2.95 19.27
C GLY A 2 -11.35 -4.22 18.41
N SER A 3 -12.19 -4.31 17.36
CA SER A 3 -12.01 -5.35 16.33
C SER A 3 -10.66 -5.15 15.63
N PRO A 4 -9.99 -6.23 15.20
CA PRO A 4 -8.77 -6.12 14.43
C PRO A 4 -9.01 -5.36 13.11
N LEU A 5 -7.99 -4.64 12.65
CA LEU A 5 -7.98 -3.97 11.36
C LEU A 5 -7.57 -4.98 10.29
N ASN A 6 -8.45 -5.28 9.35
CA ASN A 6 -8.21 -6.23 8.28
C ASN A 6 -7.62 -5.52 7.06
N VAL A 7 -6.35 -5.73 6.80
CA VAL A 7 -5.63 -5.15 5.66
C VAL A 7 -5.45 -6.21 4.59
N LEU A 8 -5.89 -5.93 3.37
CA LEU A 8 -5.67 -6.77 2.21
C LEU A 8 -4.47 -6.29 1.42
N LEU A 9 -3.47 -7.15 1.24
CA LEU A 9 -2.38 -6.95 0.29
C LEU A 9 -2.68 -7.77 -0.97
N TYR A 10 -2.96 -7.08 -2.08
CA TYR A 10 -3.14 -7.74 -3.36
C TYR A 10 -1.80 -8.13 -3.98
N LEU A 11 -1.73 -9.31 -4.57
CA LEU A 11 -0.53 -9.87 -5.20
C LEU A 11 -0.76 -10.04 -6.71
N PRO A 12 -0.42 -9.05 -7.55
CA PRO A 12 -0.45 -9.20 -9.00
C PRO A 12 0.67 -10.14 -9.47
N GLU A 13 0.47 -10.82 -10.58
CA GLU A 13 1.57 -11.56 -11.24
C GLU A 13 2.70 -10.58 -11.60
N GLY A 14 3.94 -10.95 -11.36
CA GLY A 14 5.09 -10.07 -11.56
C GLY A 14 5.17 -8.92 -10.56
N MET A 15 4.65 -9.10 -9.34
CA MET A 15 4.74 -8.12 -8.25
C MET A 15 6.19 -7.68 -7.99
N ALA A 16 6.40 -6.40 -7.75
CA ALA A 16 7.70 -5.86 -7.33
C ALA A 16 8.01 -6.22 -5.88
N ASP A 17 9.03 -7.02 -5.65
CA ASP A 17 9.38 -7.60 -4.35
C ASP A 17 9.69 -6.57 -3.26
N TRP A 18 10.32 -5.47 -3.64
CA TRP A 18 10.84 -4.46 -2.71
C TRP A 18 9.80 -3.45 -2.22
N GLU A 19 8.65 -3.35 -2.90
CA GLU A 19 7.73 -2.22 -2.68
C GLU A 19 6.87 -2.36 -1.44
N VAL A 20 6.54 -3.58 -1.04
CA VAL A 20 5.65 -3.83 0.10
C VAL A 20 6.35 -4.44 1.31
N GLY A 21 7.66 -4.72 1.20
CA GLY A 21 8.39 -5.41 2.24
C GLY A 21 8.34 -4.71 3.60
N TYR A 22 8.52 -3.38 3.62
CA TYR A 22 8.46 -2.59 4.86
C TYR A 22 7.05 -2.57 5.46
N ALA A 23 6.04 -2.30 4.63
CA ALA A 23 4.65 -2.27 5.09
C ALA A 23 4.20 -3.63 5.61
N SER A 24 4.42 -4.71 4.85
CA SER A 24 3.98 -6.05 5.23
C SER A 24 4.70 -6.57 6.48
N ALA A 25 6.00 -6.29 6.61
CA ALA A 25 6.78 -6.73 7.77
C ALA A 25 6.27 -6.10 9.08
N GLU A 26 6.02 -4.79 9.09
CA GLU A 26 5.51 -4.11 10.28
C GLU A 26 4.05 -4.45 10.56
N LEU A 27 3.17 -4.42 9.55
CA LEU A 27 1.75 -4.71 9.74
C LEU A 27 1.51 -6.15 10.23
N SER A 28 2.31 -7.11 9.76
CA SER A 28 2.22 -8.51 10.17
C SER A 28 3.00 -8.81 11.45
N GLY A 29 4.20 -8.23 11.61
CA GLY A 29 5.08 -8.44 12.77
C GLY A 29 4.62 -7.71 14.02
N GLY A 30 4.01 -6.55 13.86
CA GLY A 30 3.44 -5.75 14.94
C GLY A 30 4.45 -5.17 15.94
N GLN A 31 5.76 -5.20 15.61
CA GLN A 31 6.79 -4.88 16.59
C GLN A 31 6.73 -3.43 17.10
N PHE A 32 6.41 -2.50 16.22
CA PHE A 32 6.38 -1.06 16.54
C PHE A 32 4.99 -0.45 16.42
N LEU A 33 3.96 -1.29 16.24
CA LEU A 33 2.58 -0.85 16.19
C LEU A 33 2.07 -0.53 17.60
N ARG A 34 1.04 0.31 17.65
CA ARG A 34 0.31 0.60 18.91
C ARG A 34 -0.24 -0.70 19.49
N PRO A 35 -0.04 -0.98 20.80
CA PRO A 35 -0.47 -2.25 21.40
C PRO A 35 -1.97 -2.53 21.31
N GLU A 36 -2.81 -1.47 21.26
CA GLU A 36 -4.26 -1.56 21.12
C GLU A 36 -4.73 -1.77 19.67
N ARG A 37 -3.83 -1.62 18.69
CA ARG A 37 -4.12 -1.76 17.26
C ARG A 37 -3.69 -3.15 16.78
N GLN A 38 -4.62 -4.08 16.76
CA GLN A 38 -4.39 -5.37 16.13
C GLN A 38 -4.62 -5.26 14.62
N VAL A 39 -3.64 -5.71 13.84
CA VAL A 39 -3.74 -5.76 12.38
C VAL A 39 -3.72 -7.22 11.94
N VAL A 40 -4.63 -7.57 11.05
CA VAL A 40 -4.63 -8.84 10.32
C VAL A 40 -4.31 -8.53 8.86
N LEU A 41 -3.11 -8.88 8.44
CA LEU A 41 -2.68 -8.76 7.05
C LEU A 41 -3.01 -10.06 6.32
N THR A 42 -3.88 -9.98 5.32
CA THR A 42 -4.25 -11.10 4.44
C THR A 42 -3.77 -10.80 3.03
N THR A 43 -3.30 -11.82 2.32
CA THR A 43 -2.85 -11.70 0.93
C THR A 43 -3.85 -12.35 -0.02
N ALA A 44 -4.13 -11.70 -1.16
CA ALA A 44 -4.96 -12.30 -2.20
C ALA A 44 -4.37 -12.07 -3.60
N SER A 45 -4.56 -13.02 -4.48
CA SER A 45 -4.35 -12.86 -5.92
C SER A 45 -5.68 -12.99 -6.68
N ALA A 46 -5.73 -12.59 -7.93
CA ALA A 46 -6.95 -12.64 -8.75
C ALA A 46 -7.67 -14.00 -8.67
N GLY A 47 -6.93 -15.09 -8.82
CA GLY A 47 -7.49 -16.46 -8.82
C GLY A 47 -7.13 -17.30 -7.58
N GLY A 48 -6.49 -16.74 -6.55
CA GLY A 48 -6.05 -17.48 -5.36
C GLY A 48 -4.86 -18.42 -5.61
N GLY A 49 -4.37 -18.51 -6.84
CA GLY A 49 -3.20 -19.29 -7.19
C GLY A 49 -1.88 -18.58 -6.85
N PRO A 50 -0.77 -19.34 -6.77
CA PRO A 50 0.54 -18.75 -6.58
C PRO A 50 0.91 -17.79 -7.70
N ILE A 51 1.61 -16.69 -7.34
CA ILE A 51 2.18 -15.72 -8.28
C ILE A 51 3.70 -15.86 -8.33
N ARG A 52 4.33 -15.34 -9.37
CA ARG A 52 5.77 -15.08 -9.41
C ARG A 52 6.02 -13.60 -9.32
N THR A 53 6.96 -13.21 -8.45
CA THR A 53 7.41 -11.83 -8.33
C THR A 53 8.40 -11.46 -9.45
N MET A 54 8.74 -10.18 -9.56
CA MET A 54 9.79 -9.70 -10.48
C MET A 54 11.15 -10.34 -10.17
N GLY A 55 11.45 -10.58 -8.90
CA GLY A 55 12.67 -11.28 -8.46
C GLY A 55 12.62 -12.80 -8.63
N GLY A 56 11.51 -13.34 -9.16
CA GLY A 56 11.34 -14.78 -9.44
C GLY A 56 10.90 -15.61 -8.23
N MET A 57 10.60 -15.01 -7.11
CA MET A 57 10.05 -15.72 -5.95
C MET A 57 8.64 -16.23 -6.25
N LYS A 58 8.32 -17.43 -5.76
CA LYS A 58 6.97 -17.97 -5.80
C LYS A 58 6.28 -17.63 -4.49
N VAL A 59 5.22 -16.84 -4.56
CA VAL A 59 4.40 -16.47 -3.41
C VAL A 59 3.03 -17.14 -3.52
N VAL A 60 2.57 -17.72 -2.42
CA VAL A 60 1.24 -18.34 -2.33
C VAL A 60 0.36 -17.38 -1.53
N PRO A 61 -0.71 -16.83 -2.12
CA PRO A 61 -1.65 -15.97 -1.40
C PRO A 61 -2.50 -16.79 -0.42
N ASP A 62 -3.08 -16.11 0.57
CA ASP A 62 -4.00 -16.72 1.54
C ASP A 62 -5.37 -17.03 0.91
N ALA A 63 -5.79 -16.23 -0.09
CA ALA A 63 -7.12 -16.34 -0.69
C ALA A 63 -7.14 -15.95 -2.18
N ALA A 64 -8.23 -16.31 -2.85
CA ALA A 64 -8.62 -15.65 -4.09
C ALA A 64 -9.30 -14.30 -3.77
N LEU A 65 -9.13 -13.31 -4.66
CA LEU A 65 -9.77 -12.00 -4.48
C LEU A 65 -11.29 -12.12 -4.31
N ALA A 66 -11.92 -13.01 -5.06
CA ALA A 66 -13.36 -13.25 -4.98
C ALA A 66 -13.85 -13.81 -3.62
N ASP A 67 -12.93 -14.38 -2.83
CA ASP A 67 -13.23 -14.92 -1.49
C ASP A 67 -12.99 -13.89 -0.37
N THR A 68 -12.65 -12.63 -0.74
CA THR A 68 -12.39 -11.53 0.19
C THR A 68 -13.47 -10.45 0.06
N PRO A 69 -14.63 -10.59 0.73
CA PRO A 69 -15.73 -9.64 0.60
C PRO A 69 -15.33 -8.24 1.07
N SER A 70 -15.69 -7.23 0.30
CA SER A 70 -15.26 -5.84 0.54
C SER A 70 -15.59 -5.35 1.94
N GLU A 71 -16.70 -5.78 2.52
CA GLU A 71 -17.18 -5.37 3.86
C GLU A 71 -16.25 -5.80 5.00
N GLN A 72 -15.37 -6.77 4.74
CA GLN A 72 -14.41 -7.30 5.72
C GLN A 72 -13.00 -6.68 5.56
N ILE A 73 -12.81 -5.80 4.57
CA ILE A 73 -11.51 -5.20 4.27
C ILE A 73 -11.52 -3.76 4.77
N ASP A 74 -10.68 -3.43 5.74
CA ASP A 74 -10.55 -2.08 6.29
C ASP A 74 -9.54 -1.22 5.50
N ALA A 75 -8.60 -1.84 4.77
CA ALA A 75 -7.66 -1.16 3.89
C ALA A 75 -7.13 -2.09 2.79
N LEU A 76 -6.76 -1.53 1.64
CA LEU A 76 -6.18 -2.23 0.50
C LEU A 76 -4.79 -1.69 0.17
N ILE A 77 -3.83 -2.59 -0.03
CA ILE A 77 -2.47 -2.25 -0.48
C ILE A 77 -2.24 -2.88 -1.85
N LEU A 78 -1.83 -2.05 -2.81
CA LEU A 78 -1.58 -2.41 -4.20
C LEU A 78 -0.11 -2.16 -4.56
N PRO A 79 0.73 -3.20 -4.62
CA PRO A 79 2.11 -3.09 -5.10
C PRO A 79 2.17 -2.89 -6.61
N GLY A 80 3.27 -2.37 -7.11
CA GLY A 80 3.58 -2.41 -8.53
C GLY A 80 3.81 -3.83 -9.03
N GLY A 81 3.82 -3.97 -10.33
CA GLY A 81 4.02 -5.26 -10.98
C GLY A 81 4.00 -5.12 -12.49
N THR A 82 4.35 -6.19 -13.18
CA THR A 82 4.45 -6.21 -14.66
C THR A 82 3.14 -6.56 -15.36
N SER A 83 2.08 -6.86 -14.59
CA SER A 83 0.82 -7.37 -15.15
C SER A 83 -0.38 -6.43 -14.97
N TRP A 84 -0.18 -5.18 -14.57
CA TRP A 84 -1.30 -4.27 -14.29
C TRP A 84 -2.22 -4.02 -15.48
N ASP A 85 -1.70 -4.13 -16.72
CA ASP A 85 -2.50 -4.06 -17.95
C ASP A 85 -3.36 -5.30 -18.22
N SER A 86 -3.22 -6.35 -17.41
CA SER A 86 -4.00 -7.57 -17.55
C SER A 86 -5.44 -7.38 -17.08
N ALA A 87 -6.39 -7.88 -17.86
CA ALA A 87 -7.79 -7.95 -17.45
C ALA A 87 -8.01 -8.72 -16.14
N ALA A 88 -7.07 -9.55 -15.71
CA ALA A 88 -7.14 -10.26 -14.43
C ALA A 88 -7.11 -9.32 -13.22
N ASN A 89 -6.66 -8.07 -13.39
CA ASN A 89 -6.62 -7.08 -12.32
C ASN A 89 -7.86 -6.15 -12.31
N ALA A 90 -8.83 -6.33 -13.18
CA ALA A 90 -10.03 -5.48 -13.22
C ALA A 90 -10.82 -5.56 -11.91
N ASP A 91 -11.02 -6.76 -11.37
CA ASP A 91 -11.80 -6.97 -10.15
C ASP A 91 -11.20 -6.28 -8.92
N VAL A 92 -9.86 -6.17 -8.83
CA VAL A 92 -9.23 -5.46 -7.70
C VAL A 92 -9.34 -3.93 -7.85
N LEU A 93 -9.41 -3.41 -9.06
CA LEU A 93 -9.68 -1.98 -9.30
C LEU A 93 -11.14 -1.64 -8.94
N ASP A 94 -12.09 -2.53 -9.25
CA ASP A 94 -13.48 -2.40 -8.81
C ASP A 94 -13.58 -2.47 -7.28
N LEU A 95 -12.82 -3.36 -6.64
CA LEU A 95 -12.72 -3.40 -5.18
C LEU A 95 -12.14 -2.10 -4.62
N ALA A 96 -11.08 -1.55 -5.23
CA ALA A 96 -10.50 -0.28 -4.80
C ALA A 96 -11.52 0.86 -4.85
N ALA A 97 -12.31 0.95 -5.93
CA ALA A 97 -13.40 1.92 -6.05
C ALA A 97 -14.44 1.76 -4.92
N GLN A 98 -14.92 0.54 -4.67
CA GLN A 98 -15.88 0.26 -3.61
C GLN A 98 -15.34 0.63 -2.21
N LEU A 99 -14.05 0.37 -1.96
CA LEU A 99 -13.41 0.72 -0.69
C LEU A 99 -13.33 2.23 -0.50
N LEU A 100 -12.92 2.96 -1.53
CA LEU A 100 -12.86 4.42 -1.50
C LEU A 100 -14.24 5.05 -1.30
N ASP A 101 -15.28 4.54 -1.98
CA ASP A 101 -16.66 5.01 -1.83
C ASP A 101 -17.19 4.89 -0.40
N ARG A 102 -16.78 3.86 0.34
CA ARG A 102 -17.13 3.70 1.75
C ARG A 102 -16.14 4.31 2.74
N GLY A 103 -15.12 5.01 2.24
CA GLY A 103 -14.11 5.71 3.04
C GLY A 103 -13.01 4.81 3.63
N ALA A 104 -12.81 3.61 3.07
CA ALA A 104 -11.70 2.74 3.43
C ALA A 104 -10.44 3.12 2.64
N PRO A 105 -9.24 3.12 3.27
CA PRO A 105 -8.01 3.50 2.58
C PRO A 105 -7.59 2.53 1.47
N VAL A 106 -7.06 3.10 0.39
CA VAL A 106 -6.37 2.39 -0.69
C VAL A 106 -4.99 2.98 -0.87
N ALA A 107 -3.97 2.16 -0.73
CA ALA A 107 -2.57 2.53 -0.90
C ALA A 107 -2.00 1.85 -2.15
N ALA A 108 -1.41 2.62 -3.06
CA ALA A 108 -0.83 2.12 -4.31
C ALA A 108 0.58 2.66 -4.53
N ILE A 109 1.45 1.82 -5.09
CA ILE A 109 2.83 2.20 -5.42
C ILE A 109 3.17 1.76 -6.85
N CYS A 110 3.97 2.57 -7.55
CA CYS A 110 4.52 2.22 -8.87
C CYS A 110 3.41 1.96 -9.92
N GLY A 111 3.45 0.85 -10.64
CA GLY A 111 2.46 0.49 -11.66
C GLY A 111 1.02 0.36 -11.17
N ALA A 112 0.80 0.15 -9.87
CA ALA A 112 -0.53 0.18 -9.30
C ALA A 112 -1.14 1.59 -9.32
N VAL A 113 -0.31 2.64 -9.23
CA VAL A 113 -0.76 4.03 -9.36
C VAL A 113 -1.24 4.30 -10.79
N ASP A 114 -0.51 3.80 -11.80
CA ASP A 114 -0.94 3.86 -13.19
C ASP A 114 -2.28 3.17 -13.41
N ALA A 115 -2.49 2.00 -12.76
CA ALA A 115 -3.75 1.28 -12.83
C ALA A 115 -4.91 2.07 -12.19
N LEU A 116 -4.70 2.68 -11.01
CA LEU A 116 -5.70 3.56 -10.38
C LEU A 116 -6.00 4.79 -11.26
N ALA A 117 -4.97 5.38 -11.91
CA ALA A 117 -5.14 6.49 -12.84
C ALA A 117 -6.02 6.07 -14.03
N GLY A 118 -5.71 4.92 -14.65
CA GLY A 118 -6.50 4.37 -15.75
C GLY A 118 -7.95 4.09 -15.39
N ALA A 119 -8.20 3.69 -14.15
CA ALA A 119 -9.54 3.50 -13.59
C ALA A 119 -10.24 4.80 -13.16
N GLY A 120 -9.58 5.97 -13.31
CA GLY A 120 -10.13 7.29 -12.95
C GLY A 120 -10.18 7.57 -11.45
N LEU A 121 -9.59 6.72 -10.61
CA LEU A 121 -9.66 6.81 -9.15
C LEU A 121 -8.73 7.90 -8.55
N LEU A 122 -7.92 8.55 -9.39
CA LEU A 122 -7.02 9.63 -8.99
C LEU A 122 -7.45 11.00 -9.51
N ASN A 123 -8.65 11.12 -10.12
CA ASN A 123 -9.06 12.33 -10.80
C ASN A 123 -9.36 13.50 -9.86
N ASP A 124 -9.80 13.22 -8.63
CA ASP A 124 -10.28 14.20 -7.67
C ASP A 124 -9.45 14.26 -6.37
N VAL A 125 -8.28 13.59 -6.33
CA VAL A 125 -7.40 13.52 -5.15
C VAL A 125 -5.97 13.90 -5.51
N ALA A 126 -5.24 14.51 -4.57
CA ALA A 126 -3.81 14.72 -4.75
C ALA A 126 -3.08 13.37 -4.72
N HIS A 127 -2.12 13.20 -5.62
CA HIS A 127 -1.40 11.95 -5.79
C HIS A 127 -0.02 12.15 -6.39
N THR A 128 0.80 11.12 -6.33
CA THR A 128 2.09 11.00 -7.02
C THR A 128 2.15 9.65 -7.75
N GLY A 129 3.26 9.36 -8.39
CA GLY A 129 3.52 8.09 -9.09
C GLY A 129 4.91 8.08 -9.69
N ASN A 130 5.16 7.18 -10.63
CA ASN A 130 6.46 7.09 -11.30
C ASN A 130 6.75 8.31 -12.20
N SER A 131 5.74 8.84 -12.89
CA SER A 131 5.85 10.10 -13.63
C SER A 131 4.45 10.65 -13.99
N ALA A 132 4.34 11.96 -14.05
CA ALA A 132 3.12 12.64 -14.51
C ALA A 132 2.75 12.24 -15.95
N ASP A 133 3.75 12.07 -16.82
CA ASP A 133 3.54 11.71 -18.23
C ASP A 133 2.97 10.29 -18.38
N SER A 134 3.42 9.35 -17.52
CA SER A 134 2.86 7.99 -17.50
C SER A 134 1.37 8.05 -17.16
N LEU A 135 1.02 8.73 -16.07
CA LEU A 135 -0.38 8.84 -15.65
C LEU A 135 -1.23 9.53 -16.72
N ALA A 136 -0.72 10.61 -17.35
CA ALA A 136 -1.42 11.35 -18.38
C ALA A 136 -1.66 10.53 -19.67
N SER A 137 -0.96 9.41 -19.86
CA SER A 137 -1.16 8.52 -21.00
C SER A 137 -2.41 7.64 -20.89
N HIS A 138 -2.99 7.52 -19.69
CA HIS A 138 -4.18 6.71 -19.47
C HIS A 138 -5.46 7.47 -19.82
N GLU A 139 -6.33 6.85 -20.62
CA GLU A 139 -7.56 7.47 -21.14
C GLU A 139 -8.54 7.87 -20.01
N GLY A 140 -8.59 7.11 -18.91
CA GLY A 140 -9.44 7.39 -17.74
C GLY A 140 -8.92 8.49 -16.82
N TYR A 141 -7.70 9.00 -17.04
CA TYR A 141 -7.06 9.94 -16.14
C TYR A 141 -7.27 11.40 -16.54
N SER A 142 -7.77 12.18 -15.58
CA SER A 142 -7.95 13.64 -15.71
C SER A 142 -7.40 14.43 -14.51
N GLY A 143 -6.66 13.76 -13.61
CA GLY A 143 -6.17 14.30 -12.34
C GLY A 143 -4.86 15.10 -12.40
N SER A 144 -4.33 15.44 -13.58
CA SER A 144 -3.00 16.06 -13.76
C SER A 144 -2.77 17.32 -12.92
N ALA A 145 -3.80 18.11 -12.66
CA ALA A 145 -3.70 19.32 -11.83
C ALA A 145 -3.43 19.02 -10.34
N LEU A 146 -3.71 17.79 -9.91
CA LEU A 146 -3.56 17.31 -8.53
C LEU A 146 -2.29 16.46 -8.34
N TYR A 147 -1.57 16.17 -9.42
CA TYR A 147 -0.28 15.48 -9.34
C TYR A 147 0.74 16.30 -8.53
N ARG A 148 1.50 15.62 -7.69
CA ARG A 148 2.59 16.18 -6.88
C ARG A 148 3.87 15.42 -7.15
N GLU A 149 4.96 16.13 -7.37
CA GLU A 149 6.30 15.56 -7.57
C GLU A 149 6.95 15.31 -6.19
N GLU A 150 6.39 14.34 -5.46
CA GLU A 150 6.80 13.96 -4.11
C GLU A 150 7.06 12.44 -4.05
N LEU A 151 7.78 11.97 -3.02
CA LEU A 151 8.06 10.54 -2.83
C LEU A 151 6.77 9.75 -2.59
N THR A 152 5.90 10.32 -1.77
CA THR A 152 4.57 9.78 -1.46
C THR A 152 3.60 10.92 -1.21
N VAL A 153 2.35 10.71 -1.56
CA VAL A 153 1.24 11.64 -1.32
C VAL A 153 0.09 10.87 -0.69
N SER A 154 -0.47 11.45 0.36
CA SER A 154 -1.70 10.98 0.99
C SER A 154 -2.75 12.07 0.91
N ASP A 155 -3.91 11.77 0.35
CA ASP A 155 -5.06 12.68 0.27
C ASP A 155 -6.36 11.90 0.55
N GLY A 156 -7.03 12.31 1.63
CA GLY A 156 -8.21 11.59 2.09
C GLY A 156 -7.91 10.14 2.47
N ARG A 157 -8.31 9.21 1.62
CA ARG A 157 -8.14 7.77 1.81
C ARG A 157 -7.25 7.14 0.72
N VAL A 158 -6.61 7.95 -0.08
CA VAL A 158 -5.71 7.48 -1.14
C VAL A 158 -4.27 7.78 -0.72
N VAL A 159 -3.42 6.75 -0.73
CA VAL A 159 -1.97 6.87 -0.54
C VAL A 159 -1.30 6.42 -1.83
N THR A 160 -0.44 7.26 -2.40
CA THR A 160 0.30 6.92 -3.62
C THR A 160 1.79 7.16 -3.45
N ALA A 161 2.62 6.39 -4.17
CA ALA A 161 4.08 6.51 -4.12
C ALA A 161 4.73 6.13 -5.45
N GLY A 162 5.91 6.68 -5.72
CA GLY A 162 6.80 6.21 -6.79
C GLY A 162 7.54 4.94 -6.39
N SER A 163 7.97 4.13 -7.35
CA SER A 163 8.62 2.82 -7.15
C SER A 163 9.89 2.84 -6.27
N TRP A 164 10.50 4.00 -6.13
CA TRP A 164 11.72 4.22 -5.34
C TRP A 164 11.47 4.65 -3.89
N ALA A 165 10.20 4.75 -3.47
CA ALA A 165 9.79 5.26 -2.16
C ALA A 165 9.08 4.22 -1.27
N PRO A 166 9.53 2.94 -1.18
CA PRO A 166 8.83 1.92 -0.41
C PRO A 166 8.81 2.18 1.10
N VAL A 167 9.82 2.90 1.63
CA VAL A 167 9.89 3.27 3.04
C VAL A 167 8.86 4.34 3.36
N GLU A 168 8.82 5.41 2.57
CA GLU A 168 7.87 6.51 2.71
C GLU A 168 6.44 6.03 2.48
N PHE A 169 6.24 5.12 1.52
CA PHE A 169 4.96 4.45 1.27
C PHE A 169 4.45 3.69 2.50
N ALA A 170 5.32 2.88 3.12
CA ALA A 170 4.98 2.16 4.35
C ALA A 170 4.62 3.13 5.48
N ALA A 171 5.40 4.19 5.65
CA ALA A 171 5.16 5.21 6.68
C ALA A 171 3.81 5.90 6.51
N GLU A 172 3.41 6.25 5.27
CA GLU A 172 2.10 6.85 5.01
C GLU A 172 0.95 5.85 5.23
N ILE A 173 1.15 4.58 4.94
CA ILE A 173 0.17 3.53 5.29
C ILE A 173 -0.01 3.47 6.81
N PHE A 174 1.07 3.43 7.60
CA PHE A 174 0.98 3.36 9.06
C PHE A 174 0.27 4.58 9.65
N ARG A 175 0.53 5.78 9.11
CA ARG A 175 -0.13 7.03 9.49
C ARG A 175 -1.61 7.01 9.13
N THR A 176 -1.94 6.64 7.89
CA THR A 176 -3.32 6.59 7.39
C THR A 176 -4.19 5.58 8.17
N LEU A 177 -3.59 4.47 8.59
CA LEU A 177 -4.26 3.44 9.40
C LEU A 177 -4.25 3.74 10.90
N ASP A 178 -3.53 4.79 11.33
CA ASP A 178 -3.35 5.14 12.74
C ASP A 178 -2.85 3.95 13.59
N VAL A 179 -1.89 3.20 13.05
CA VAL A 179 -1.36 1.97 13.68
C VAL A 179 -0.01 2.18 14.38
N MET A 180 0.65 3.30 14.15
CA MET A 180 1.94 3.63 14.75
C MET A 180 1.93 5.07 15.29
N ASP A 181 2.50 5.29 16.48
CA ASP A 181 2.64 6.62 17.03
C ASP A 181 3.61 7.47 16.20
N GLU A 182 3.36 8.78 16.07
CA GLU A 182 4.18 9.67 15.26
C GLU A 182 5.64 9.75 15.75
N GLU A 183 5.89 9.61 17.05
CA GLU A 183 7.25 9.57 17.60
C GLU A 183 7.97 8.29 17.20
N ILE A 184 7.28 7.16 17.30
CA ILE A 184 7.78 5.85 16.86
C ILE A 184 8.01 5.87 15.34
N LEU A 185 7.06 6.40 14.58
CA LEU A 185 7.18 6.53 13.11
C LEU A 185 8.35 7.44 12.72
N GLY A 186 8.58 8.52 13.46
CA GLY A 186 9.75 9.39 13.27
C GLY A 186 11.07 8.64 13.45
N SER A 187 11.18 7.82 14.49
CA SER A 187 12.34 6.97 14.78
C SER A 187 12.50 5.86 13.72
N TRP A 188 11.40 5.28 13.29
CA TRP A 188 11.35 4.27 12.22
C TRP A 188 11.84 4.86 10.89
N LEU A 189 11.37 6.05 10.50
CA LEU A 189 11.81 6.77 9.31
C LEU A 189 13.28 7.23 9.43
N LEU A 190 13.74 7.58 10.63
CA LEU A 190 15.15 7.90 10.85
C LEU A 190 16.03 6.69 10.54
N PHE A 191 15.63 5.51 11.00
CA PHE A 191 16.38 4.27 10.76
C PHE A 191 16.31 3.84 9.28
N TRP A 192 15.11 3.59 8.76
CA TRP A 192 14.93 3.02 7.42
C TRP A 192 15.11 4.05 6.31
N GLY A 193 14.53 5.23 6.46
CA GLY A 193 14.55 6.28 5.43
C GLY A 193 15.86 7.05 5.39
N LYS A 194 16.38 7.44 6.56
CA LYS A 194 17.64 8.20 6.65
C LYS A 194 18.87 7.31 6.86
N ARG A 195 18.70 6.00 7.11
CA ARG A 195 19.77 5.04 7.39
C ARG A 195 20.62 5.45 8.60
N ASP A 196 19.99 6.09 9.58
CA ASP A 196 20.63 6.54 10.81
C ASP A 196 20.36 5.53 11.92
N VAL A 197 21.42 4.92 12.43
CA VAL A 197 21.35 3.89 13.48
C VAL A 197 20.72 4.40 14.78
N ARG A 198 20.70 5.71 15.02
CA ARG A 198 20.01 6.29 16.19
C ARG A 198 18.53 5.95 16.21
N GLY A 199 17.90 5.82 15.04
CA GLY A 199 16.50 5.44 14.94
C GLY A 199 16.20 4.09 15.60
N ILE A 200 17.03 3.06 15.38
CA ILE A 200 16.77 1.75 16.01
C ILE A 200 16.97 1.79 17.53
N TYR A 201 17.93 2.57 18.04
CA TYR A 201 18.10 2.74 19.48
C TYR A 201 16.89 3.40 20.12
N GLN A 202 16.33 4.45 19.51
CA GLN A 202 15.10 5.11 19.96
C GLN A 202 13.90 4.14 19.96
N LEU A 203 13.77 3.32 18.91
CA LEU A 203 12.72 2.30 18.82
C LEU A 203 12.84 1.25 19.93
N MET A 204 14.06 0.80 20.25
CA MET A 204 14.30 -0.17 21.32
C MET A 204 14.04 0.43 22.72
N GLU A 205 14.36 1.70 22.94
CA GLU A 205 14.09 2.42 24.19
C GLU A 205 12.57 2.52 24.43
N ALA A 206 11.82 2.90 23.40
CA ALA A 206 10.36 3.02 23.48
C ALA A 206 9.63 1.69 23.75
N GLN A 207 10.23 0.54 23.40
CA GLN A 207 9.68 -0.78 23.73
C GLN A 207 9.97 -1.23 25.16
N ALA A 208 10.92 -0.60 25.85
CA ALA A 208 11.32 -0.96 27.21
C ALA A 208 10.50 -0.26 28.29
N GLU A 209 9.70 0.76 27.92
CA GLU A 209 8.78 1.52 28.78
C GLU A 209 7.39 0.88 28.81
#